data_3e9e59158275068fa9e9e980e1902ef4
#
_entry.id   3e9e59158275068fa9e9e980e1902ef4
#
_cell.length_a   1.000
_cell.length_b   1.000
_cell.length_c   1.000
_cell.angle_alpha   90.00
_cell.angle_beta   90.00
_cell.angle_gamma   90.00
#
_symmetry.space_group_name_H-M   'P 1'
#
loop_
_entity.id
_entity.type
_entity.pdbx_description
1 polymer ?
#
loop_
_entity_poly.entity_id
_entity_poly.type
_entity_poly.pdbx_seq_one_letter_code
_entity_poly.pdbx_strand_id
1 'polypeptide(L)'
;MSRAFVNEDAAGGGPRRRFDLPPKGDASFAAAAADVLLRASLDGETASAEEATGYYWGADALRDEVERILARARAEGDDALARAAERYLL
;
A
#
# COMPACT_ATOMS: atom_id res chain seq x y z
N MET A 1 20.55 15.54 -22.43
CA MET A 1 20.20 15.25 -21.92
C MET A 1 19.86 14.97 -21.51
N SER A 2 19.50 14.95 -21.57
CA SER A 2 19.00 14.54 -20.83
C SER A 2 18.43 14.30 -20.48
N ARG A 3 18.41 14.44 -20.68
CA ARG A 3 17.77 14.06 -20.14
C ARG A 3 17.32 13.57 -19.64
N ALA A 4 17.20 13.68 -19.85
CA ALA A 4 16.66 13.17 -19.13
C ALA A 4 16.16 12.97 -18.72
N PHE A 5 16.20 13.00 -19.03
CA PHE A 5 15.61 12.73 -18.36
C PHE A 5 15.03 12.68 -17.92
N VAL A 6 15.11 12.81 -18.20
CA VAL A 6 14.47 12.68 -17.57
C VAL A 6 13.81 12.61 -17.15
N ASN A 7 13.54 12.62 -17.23
CA ASN A 7 12.82 12.50 -16.61
C ASN A 7 12.16 12.53 -16.33
N GLU A 8 11.96 12.56 -16.45
CA GLU A 8 11.36 12.51 -16.10
C GLU A 8 10.76 12.47 -15.66
N ASP A 9 10.61 12.35 -15.77
CA ASP A 9 10.10 12.25 -15.19
C ASP A 9 9.87 12.41 -14.67
N ALA A 10 10.01 12.67 -14.71
CA ALA A 10 9.76 12.83 -14.17
C ALA A 10 9.35 13.23 -14.04
N ALA A 11 9.08 13.44 -14.01
CA ALA A 11 8.57 13.91 -13.91
C ALA A 11 7.80 13.98 -13.68
N GLY A 12 7.61 14.05 -14.11
CA GLY A 12 6.32 14.27 -14.02
C GLY A 12 5.71 14.36 -12.76
N GLY A 13 4.77 14.96 -12.89
CA GLY A 13 3.99 15.31 -11.82
C GLY A 13 4.57 14.75 -10.58
N GLY A 14 4.99 15.39 -9.80
CA GLY A 14 5.53 14.95 -8.65
C GLY A 14 5.78 13.47 -8.67
N PRO A 15 6.78 13.04 -8.15
CA PRO A 15 7.06 11.64 -8.14
C PRO A 15 5.95 10.91 -7.42
N ARG A 16 5.27 10.09 -8.15
CA ARG A 16 4.34 9.19 -7.53
C ARG A 16 5.01 7.89 -7.31
N ARG A 17 4.87 7.38 -6.13
CA ARG A 17 5.38 6.07 -5.81
C ARG A 17 4.63 5.03 -6.63
N ARG A 18 5.36 4.08 -7.18
CA ARG A 18 4.76 2.95 -7.86
C ARG A 18 4.57 1.81 -6.89
N PHE A 19 3.46 1.13 -7.03
CA PHE A 19 3.14 -0.02 -6.18
C PHE A 19 2.97 -1.24 -7.05
N ASP A 20 3.51 -2.36 -6.59
CA ASP A 20 3.35 -3.64 -7.29
C ASP A 20 1.99 -4.22 -6.95
N LEU A 21 1.07 -4.07 -7.88
CA LEU A 21 -0.28 -4.58 -7.71
C LEU A 21 -0.62 -5.50 -8.88
N PRO A 22 -1.27 -6.63 -8.62
CA PRO A 22 -1.78 -7.45 -9.70
C PRO A 22 -2.96 -6.76 -10.37
N PRO A 23 -3.46 -7.29 -11.49
CA PRO A 23 -4.66 -6.73 -12.11
C PRO A 23 -5.83 -6.76 -11.13
N LYS A 24 -6.71 -5.76 -11.21
CA LYS A 24 -7.82 -5.62 -10.26
C LYS A 24 -8.75 -6.83 -10.21
N GLY A 25 -8.87 -7.55 -11.31
CA GLY A 25 -9.70 -8.75 -11.32
C GLY A 25 -9.04 -10.01 -10.76
N ASP A 26 -7.78 -9.91 -10.38
CA ASP A 26 -7.04 -11.05 -9.85
C ASP A 26 -7.47 -11.34 -8.40
N ALA A 27 -7.56 -12.62 -8.07
CA ALA A 27 -7.97 -13.02 -6.72
C ALA A 27 -7.03 -12.52 -5.63
N SER A 28 -5.77 -12.26 -5.96
CA SER A 28 -4.78 -11.77 -5.00
C SER A 28 -4.79 -10.27 -4.84
N PHE A 29 -5.64 -9.55 -5.59
CA PHE A 29 -5.59 -8.08 -5.57
C PHE A 29 -5.90 -7.52 -4.18
N ALA A 30 -6.92 -8.06 -3.50
CA ALA A 30 -7.31 -7.55 -2.19
C ALA A 30 -6.17 -7.66 -1.18
N ALA A 31 -5.49 -8.82 -1.16
CA ALA A 31 -4.36 -9.01 -0.25
C ALA A 31 -3.22 -8.05 -0.59
N ALA A 32 -2.92 -7.88 -1.88
CA ALA A 32 -1.88 -6.97 -2.30
C ALA A 32 -2.22 -5.51 -1.98
N ALA A 33 -3.48 -5.12 -2.18
CA ALA A 33 -3.94 -3.77 -1.87
C ALA A 33 -3.82 -3.47 -0.38
N ALA A 34 -4.20 -4.42 0.48
CA ALA A 34 -4.08 -4.25 1.92
C ALA A 34 -2.62 -4.06 2.33
N ASP A 35 -1.73 -4.88 1.79
CA ASP A 35 -0.31 -4.77 2.09
C ASP A 35 0.25 -3.42 1.65
N VAL A 36 -0.11 -2.98 0.45
CA VAL A 36 0.33 -1.69 -0.09
C VAL A 36 -0.12 -0.54 0.81
N LEU A 37 -1.40 -0.54 1.23
CA LEU A 37 -1.91 0.53 2.10
C LEU A 37 -1.16 0.58 3.43
N LEU A 38 -0.93 -0.57 4.04
CA LEU A 38 -0.25 -0.60 5.33
C LEU A 38 1.19 -0.12 5.22
N ARG A 39 1.93 -0.61 4.22
CA ARG A 39 3.32 -0.22 4.06
C ARG A 39 3.46 1.23 3.64
N ALA A 40 2.57 1.72 2.78
CA ALA A 40 2.60 3.12 2.36
C ALA A 40 2.33 4.05 3.53
N SER A 41 1.49 3.64 4.49
CA SER A 41 1.21 4.47 5.65
C SER A 41 2.47 4.69 6.49
N LEU A 42 3.38 3.73 6.51
CA LEU A 42 4.63 3.85 7.24
C LEU A 42 5.56 4.88 6.60
N ASP A 43 5.38 5.13 5.31
CA ASP A 43 6.19 6.08 4.55
C ASP A 43 5.49 7.42 4.35
N GLY A 44 4.31 7.59 4.94
CA GLY A 44 3.55 8.83 4.76
C GLY A 44 2.92 8.96 3.38
N GLU A 45 2.69 7.84 2.69
CA GLU A 45 2.17 7.84 1.32
C GLU A 45 0.81 7.17 1.20
N THR A 46 0.01 7.25 2.26
CA THR A 46 -1.32 6.64 2.26
C THR A 46 -2.19 7.12 1.10
N ALA A 47 -2.18 8.42 0.82
CA ALA A 47 -3.00 8.96 -0.26
C ALA A 47 -2.64 8.38 -1.61
N SER A 48 -1.35 8.21 -1.88
CA SER A 48 -0.89 7.58 -3.13
C SER A 48 -1.36 6.13 -3.23
N ALA A 49 -1.30 5.43 -2.12
CA ALA A 49 -1.74 4.03 -2.08
C ALA A 49 -3.25 3.93 -2.26
N GLU A 50 -4.01 4.85 -1.67
CA GLU A 50 -5.47 4.88 -1.87
C GLU A 50 -5.81 5.08 -3.34
N GLU A 51 -5.10 5.97 -3.99
CA GLU A 51 -5.31 6.22 -5.40
C GLU A 51 -4.95 5.00 -6.25
N ALA A 52 -3.82 4.36 -5.93
CA ALA A 52 -3.35 3.21 -6.71
C ALA A 52 -4.24 1.98 -6.52
N THR A 53 -4.72 1.74 -5.30
CA THR A 53 -5.51 0.55 -5.01
C THR A 53 -6.99 0.73 -5.26
N GLY A 54 -7.49 1.96 -5.16
CA GLY A 54 -8.92 2.24 -5.23
C GLY A 54 -9.64 2.01 -3.92
N TYR A 55 -8.92 1.69 -2.84
CA TYR A 55 -9.49 1.51 -1.51
C TYR A 55 -9.03 2.61 -0.59
N TYR A 56 -9.91 3.05 0.31
CA TYR A 56 -9.55 4.02 1.34
C TYR A 56 -9.00 3.32 2.57
N TRP A 57 -8.20 4.03 3.31
CA TRP A 57 -7.71 3.56 4.60
C TRP A 57 -8.90 3.23 5.49
N GLY A 58 -8.90 2.03 6.04
CA GLY A 58 -9.99 1.59 6.89
C GLY A 58 -11.15 0.93 6.16
N ALA A 59 -11.04 0.74 4.83
CA ALA A 59 -12.12 0.14 4.06
C ALA A 59 -12.47 -1.25 4.59
N ASP A 60 -13.75 -1.50 4.80
CA ASP A 60 -14.23 -2.78 5.32
C ASP A 60 -13.89 -3.94 4.39
N ALA A 61 -13.86 -3.68 3.09
CA ALA A 61 -13.59 -4.73 2.12
C ALA A 61 -12.22 -5.40 2.33
N LEU A 62 -11.29 -4.70 2.98
CA LEU A 62 -9.95 -5.23 3.19
C LEU A 62 -9.70 -5.69 4.65
N ARG A 63 -10.70 -5.62 5.52
CA ARG A 63 -10.48 -5.93 6.94
C ARG A 63 -9.91 -7.33 7.15
N ASP A 64 -10.47 -8.32 6.49
CA ASP A 64 -10.01 -9.69 6.66
C ASP A 64 -8.56 -9.84 6.22
N GLU A 65 -8.19 -9.18 5.12
CA GLU A 65 -6.82 -9.21 4.64
C GLU A 65 -5.87 -8.54 5.62
N VAL A 66 -6.31 -7.40 6.18
CA VAL A 66 -5.49 -6.67 7.15
C VAL A 66 -5.32 -7.51 8.42
N GLU A 67 -6.36 -8.22 8.85
CA GLU A 67 -6.24 -9.10 10.01
C GLU A 67 -5.24 -10.22 9.78
N ARG A 68 -5.21 -10.79 8.58
CA ARG A 68 -4.22 -11.82 8.23
C ARG A 68 -2.81 -11.25 8.25
N ILE A 69 -2.65 -10.04 7.71
CA ILE A 69 -1.34 -9.37 7.73
C ILE A 69 -0.90 -9.11 9.15
N LEU A 70 -1.82 -8.66 10.02
CA LEU A 70 -1.51 -8.41 11.42
C LEU A 70 -1.00 -9.68 12.10
N ALA A 71 -1.69 -10.79 11.91
CA ALA A 71 -1.29 -12.05 12.51
C ALA A 71 0.10 -12.47 12.04
N ARG A 72 0.35 -12.33 10.74
CA ARG A 72 1.65 -12.71 10.19
C ARG A 72 2.75 -11.77 10.69
N ALA A 73 2.47 -10.46 10.72
CA ALA A 73 3.45 -9.49 11.19
C ALA A 73 3.84 -9.75 12.64
N ARG A 74 2.89 -10.10 13.48
CA ARG A 74 3.17 -10.44 14.87
C ARG A 74 4.02 -11.70 14.96
N ALA A 75 3.71 -12.69 14.16
CA ALA A 75 4.47 -13.95 14.15
C ALA A 75 5.90 -13.73 13.70
N GLU A 76 6.11 -12.79 12.78
CA GLU A 76 7.44 -12.49 12.24
C GLU A 76 8.20 -11.43 13.01
N GLY A 77 7.57 -10.82 14.01
CA GLY A 77 8.21 -9.76 14.77
C GLY A 77 8.30 -8.43 14.05
N ASP A 78 7.45 -8.22 13.03
CA ASP A 78 7.43 -6.96 12.28
C ASP A 78 6.52 -5.98 12.99
N ASP A 79 7.07 -5.30 14.00
CA ASP A 79 6.27 -4.43 14.86
C ASP A 79 5.69 -3.23 14.12
N ALA A 80 6.42 -2.65 13.18
CA ALA A 80 5.94 -1.49 12.45
C ALA A 80 4.71 -1.85 11.62
N LEU A 81 4.78 -2.97 10.91
CA LEU A 81 3.65 -3.43 10.10
C LEU A 81 2.46 -3.81 10.99
N ALA A 82 2.73 -4.46 12.11
CA ALA A 82 1.66 -4.82 13.05
C ALA A 82 0.93 -3.60 13.56
N ARG A 83 1.67 -2.53 13.91
CA ARG A 83 1.04 -1.29 14.38
C ARG A 83 0.20 -0.63 13.30
N ALA A 84 0.69 -0.64 12.06
CA ALA A 84 -0.07 -0.09 10.96
C ALA A 84 -1.39 -0.85 10.78
N ALA A 85 -1.33 -2.17 10.85
CA ALA A 85 -2.54 -3.00 10.73
C ALA A 85 -3.51 -2.73 11.88
N GLU A 86 -3.01 -2.58 13.10
CA GLU A 86 -3.86 -2.25 14.24
C GLU A 86 -4.57 -0.92 14.05
N ARG A 87 -3.85 0.10 13.56
CA ARG A 87 -4.47 1.40 13.29
C ARG A 87 -5.54 1.30 12.22
N TYR A 88 -5.31 0.49 11.21
CA TYR A 88 -6.30 0.29 10.16
C TYR A 88 -7.59 -0.29 10.73
N LEU A 89 -7.47 -1.20 11.69
CA LEU A 89 -8.62 -1.94 12.23
C LEU A 89 -9.38 -1.21 13.33
N LEU A 90 -8.91 -0.04 13.72
CA LEU A 90 -9.58 0.74 14.78
C LEU A 90 -11.00 1.18 14.41
#